data_4396dce6945de2dc84a37ee1f0858098
#
_entry.id   4396dce6945de2dc84a37ee1f0858098
#
_cell.length_a   1.000
_cell.length_b   1.000
_cell.length_c   1.000
_cell.angle_alpha   90.00
_cell.angle_beta   90.00
_cell.angle_gamma   90.00
#
_symmetry.space_group_name_H-M   'P 1'
#
loop_
_entity.id
_entity.type
_entity.pdbx_description
1 polymer ?
#
loop_
_entity_poly.entity_id
_entity_poly.type
_entity_poly.pdbx_seq_one_letter_code
_entity_poly.pdbx_strand_id
1 'polypeptide(L)'
;LGELRYILSKDTAGKFNASFFKDELEKTTLWDIKGSHSSLLPGNWGFSGVVDFASRKNDDRSLEDNLVDRVRQDTDTRLGFTHGLGGLPGSLRVAMRRREGLRENDGDLFQKFPEITWDINKAQIGTSEFRYDIESSAVSFYRVQNKKTTVLQRFDAAPSLSLPVQTVPWLGVTANFGLRYTYWTDQKRTPDVEGIPGRDDQKQSPLSREIWFSSLGIAGPRFSRVYPGEFGPFRGFKHIVSLQTTYSYAPAMDSRDRKLIIPIDSVDGFSDQNTVTYGIINRVLTKLKTGDGFETRQLFTASLTQSADIAEARREQNLSGNPRRPFGDVVLNIQSRPISLIRFTHEAIYDVYEHEIDEQTTGFLLDGGRNWYLGLDRTWRRQRSRGLDPQTGRSDLNFSAGYALSRQWFLEYLTRINNVSN
;
A
#
# COMPACT_ATOMS: atom_id res chain seq x y z
N LEU A 1 -12.82 -25.59 -14.56
CA LEU A 1 -12.66 -24.86 -13.30
C LEU A 1 -12.82 -25.82 -12.13
N GLY A 2 -11.86 -25.88 -11.22
CA GLY A 2 -11.92 -26.66 -9.99
C GLY A 2 -11.49 -25.81 -8.79
N GLU A 3 -12.21 -25.96 -7.67
CA GLU A 3 -11.88 -25.34 -6.42
C GLU A 3 -11.78 -26.39 -5.31
N LEU A 4 -10.70 -26.36 -4.54
CA LEU A 4 -10.49 -27.16 -3.35
C LEU A 4 -10.33 -26.23 -2.14
N ARG A 5 -11.18 -26.39 -1.13
CA ARG A 5 -11.05 -25.74 0.18
C ARG A 5 -10.90 -26.81 1.24
N TYR A 6 -9.99 -26.63 2.18
CA TYR A 6 -9.80 -27.56 3.28
C TYR A 6 -9.44 -26.81 4.59
N ILE A 7 -9.87 -27.41 5.68
CA ILE A 7 -9.51 -27.03 7.05
C ILE A 7 -9.09 -28.33 7.74
N LEU A 8 -7.80 -28.48 8.03
CA LEU A 8 -7.25 -29.67 8.68
C LEU A 8 -7.22 -29.50 10.19
N SER A 9 -7.08 -28.28 10.69
CA SER A 9 -7.12 -27.92 12.11
C SER A 9 -7.53 -26.47 12.28
N LYS A 10 -7.59 -25.97 13.54
CA LYS A 10 -7.83 -24.54 13.84
C LYS A 10 -6.81 -23.63 13.18
N ASP A 11 -5.58 -24.12 13.05
CA ASP A 11 -4.43 -23.36 12.63
C ASP A 11 -3.91 -23.78 11.25
N THR A 12 -4.64 -24.67 10.54
CA THR A 12 -4.24 -25.18 9.23
C THR A 12 -5.41 -25.16 8.28
N ALA A 13 -5.34 -24.29 7.30
CA ALA A 13 -6.36 -24.13 6.28
C ALA A 13 -5.74 -23.75 4.93
N GLY A 14 -6.44 -24.08 3.85
CA GLY A 14 -6.01 -23.69 2.52
C GLY A 14 -7.14 -23.70 1.49
N LYS A 15 -6.87 -23.04 0.38
CA LYS A 15 -7.74 -22.93 -0.76
C LYS A 15 -6.90 -23.01 -2.03
N PHE A 16 -7.31 -23.81 -2.99
CA PHE A 16 -6.72 -23.90 -4.32
C PHE A 16 -7.79 -23.81 -5.39
N ASN A 17 -7.55 -23.02 -6.40
CA ASN A 17 -8.35 -22.91 -7.60
C ASN A 17 -7.48 -23.27 -8.80
N ALA A 18 -8.01 -24.04 -9.71
CA ALA A 18 -7.37 -24.34 -10.99
C ALA A 18 -8.39 -24.16 -12.12
N SER A 19 -7.99 -23.45 -13.16
CA SER A 19 -8.77 -23.30 -14.37
C SER A 19 -7.96 -23.79 -15.57
N PHE A 20 -8.65 -24.41 -16.51
CA PHE A 20 -8.11 -24.84 -17.80
C PHE A 20 -9.08 -24.42 -18.88
N PHE A 21 -8.56 -23.76 -19.89
CA PHE A 21 -9.32 -23.34 -21.05
C PHE A 21 -8.54 -23.70 -22.32
N LYS A 22 -9.22 -24.34 -23.28
CA LYS A 22 -8.65 -24.63 -24.58
C LYS A 22 -9.21 -23.66 -25.59
N ASP A 23 -8.34 -22.81 -26.14
CA ASP A 23 -8.69 -21.93 -27.24
C ASP A 23 -8.58 -22.70 -28.57
N GLU A 24 -9.71 -22.95 -29.17
CA GLU A 24 -9.80 -23.70 -30.45
C GLU A 24 -9.34 -22.84 -31.64
N LEU A 25 -9.46 -21.51 -31.55
CA LEU A 25 -9.08 -20.58 -32.61
C LEU A 25 -7.56 -20.45 -32.68
N GLU A 26 -6.94 -20.22 -31.54
CA GLU A 26 -5.48 -20.05 -31.46
C GLU A 26 -4.73 -21.38 -31.21
N LYS A 27 -5.46 -22.50 -31.04
CA LYS A 27 -4.93 -23.85 -30.73
C LYS A 27 -4.02 -23.87 -29.49
N THR A 28 -4.32 -23.06 -28.52
CA THR A 28 -3.54 -22.93 -27.29
C THR A 28 -4.33 -23.40 -26.08
N THR A 29 -3.62 -23.90 -25.07
CA THR A 29 -4.22 -24.27 -23.80
C THR A 29 -3.79 -23.26 -22.74
N LEU A 30 -4.79 -22.61 -22.15
CA LEU A 30 -4.61 -21.65 -21.07
C LEU A 30 -4.91 -22.33 -19.75
N TRP A 31 -4.09 -22.06 -18.76
CA TRP A 31 -4.33 -22.53 -17.40
C TRP A 31 -3.90 -21.49 -16.38
N ASP A 32 -4.58 -21.47 -15.27
CA ASP A 32 -4.33 -20.62 -14.12
C ASP A 32 -4.45 -21.47 -12.86
N ILE A 33 -3.49 -21.34 -11.95
CA ILE A 33 -3.49 -22.03 -10.65
C ILE A 33 -3.25 -20.98 -9.58
N LYS A 34 -4.24 -20.78 -8.71
CA LYS A 34 -4.16 -19.88 -7.56
C LYS A 34 -4.41 -20.67 -6.29
N GLY A 35 -3.63 -20.40 -5.27
CA GLY A 35 -3.84 -21.06 -3.99
C GLY A 35 -3.29 -20.26 -2.83
N SER A 36 -3.85 -20.55 -1.66
CA SER A 36 -3.32 -20.06 -0.39
C SER A 36 -3.35 -21.17 0.64
N HIS A 37 -2.33 -21.20 1.46
CA HIS A 37 -2.23 -22.11 2.60
C HIS A 37 -1.65 -21.40 3.79
N SER A 38 -2.17 -21.66 4.98
CA SER A 38 -1.60 -21.22 6.24
C SER A 38 -1.60 -22.37 7.24
N SER A 39 -0.53 -22.50 8.00
CA SER A 39 -0.43 -23.51 9.06
C SER A 39 0.48 -23.04 10.20
N LEU A 40 0.18 -23.49 11.41
CA LEU A 40 1.07 -23.42 12.55
C LEU A 40 1.81 -24.75 12.67
N LEU A 41 3.13 -24.70 12.58
CA LEU A 41 4.02 -25.86 12.68
C LEU A 41 4.54 -26.04 14.11
N PRO A 42 5.08 -27.20 14.48
CA PRO A 42 5.72 -27.41 15.76
C PRO A 42 6.79 -26.36 16.08
N GLY A 43 6.90 -25.96 17.35
CA GLY A 43 7.83 -24.91 17.78
C GLY A 43 7.36 -23.49 17.44
N ASN A 44 6.06 -23.28 17.27
CA ASN A 44 5.45 -21.96 16.97
C ASN A 44 5.94 -21.32 15.66
N TRP A 45 6.32 -22.13 14.70
CA TRP A 45 6.58 -21.66 13.34
C TRP A 45 5.27 -21.50 12.57
N GLY A 46 4.97 -20.28 12.14
CA GLY A 46 3.89 -20.05 11.19
C GLY A 46 4.38 -20.26 9.75
N PHE A 47 3.68 -21.06 8.97
CA PHE A 47 3.87 -21.14 7.53
C PHE A 47 2.73 -20.44 6.81
N SER A 48 3.05 -19.63 5.81
CA SER A 48 2.08 -19.04 4.90
C SER A 48 2.56 -19.15 3.46
N GLY A 49 1.67 -19.56 2.58
CA GLY A 49 1.95 -19.67 1.15
C GLY A 49 0.81 -19.10 0.33
N VAL A 50 1.18 -18.35 -0.71
CA VAL A 50 0.30 -17.96 -1.81
C VAL A 50 0.97 -18.44 -3.09
N VAL A 51 0.25 -19.22 -3.86
CA VAL A 51 0.70 -19.72 -5.16
C VAL A 51 -0.16 -19.07 -6.24
N ASP A 52 0.49 -18.53 -7.25
CA ASP A 52 -0.14 -17.84 -8.34
C ASP A 52 0.67 -18.08 -9.62
N PHE A 53 0.16 -18.96 -10.47
CA PHE A 53 0.77 -19.33 -11.74
C PHE A 53 -0.25 -19.21 -12.86
N ALA A 54 0.19 -18.72 -14.02
CA ALA A 54 -0.60 -18.66 -15.23
C ALA A 54 0.23 -19.11 -16.44
N SER A 55 -0.41 -19.74 -17.40
CA SER A 55 0.27 -20.31 -18.58
C SER A 55 0.74 -19.26 -19.58
N ARG A 56 0.29 -18.03 -19.52
CA ARG A 56 0.43 -17.07 -20.61
C ARG A 56 0.77 -15.64 -20.20
N LYS A 57 1.64 -15.07 -21.04
CA LYS A 57 1.93 -13.66 -21.15
C LYS A 57 1.03 -13.08 -22.25
N ASN A 58 0.18 -12.25 -22.21
CA ASN A 58 -0.65 -11.64 -23.27
C ASN A 58 -2.07 -12.18 -23.43
N ASP A 59 -2.73 -12.49 -22.36
CA ASP A 59 -4.05 -13.03 -22.52
C ASP A 59 -5.18 -12.03 -22.58
N ASP A 60 -6.15 -12.37 -23.40
CA ASP A 60 -7.44 -11.71 -23.41
C ASP A 60 -8.15 -12.02 -22.07
N ARG A 61 -7.85 -11.17 -21.08
CA ARG A 61 -8.42 -11.26 -19.73
C ARG A 61 -9.89 -10.88 -19.68
N SER A 62 -10.52 -10.73 -20.84
CA SER A 62 -11.96 -10.53 -20.93
C SER A 62 -12.75 -11.70 -20.34
N LEU A 63 -12.14 -12.88 -20.25
CA LEU A 63 -12.71 -14.08 -19.69
C LEU A 63 -12.57 -14.21 -18.15
N GLU A 64 -11.80 -13.35 -17.52
CA GLU A 64 -11.68 -13.34 -16.06
C GLU A 64 -12.91 -12.70 -15.42
N ASP A 65 -13.60 -13.46 -14.57
CA ASP A 65 -14.82 -13.02 -13.88
C ASP A 65 -14.53 -11.90 -12.85
N ASN A 66 -13.30 -11.84 -12.32
CA ASN A 66 -12.90 -10.87 -11.31
C ASN A 66 -12.18 -9.67 -11.94
N LEU A 67 -12.72 -8.46 -11.72
CA LEU A 67 -12.15 -7.20 -12.21
C LEU A 67 -10.70 -6.97 -11.74
N VAL A 68 -10.34 -7.41 -10.53
CA VAL A 68 -8.97 -7.28 -9.99
C VAL A 68 -8.02 -8.16 -10.80
N ASP A 69 -8.45 -9.36 -11.19
CA ASP A 69 -7.64 -10.28 -11.99
C ASP A 69 -7.49 -9.80 -13.44
N ARG A 70 -8.50 -9.10 -13.98
CA ARG A 70 -8.43 -8.48 -15.33
C ARG A 70 -7.37 -7.39 -15.46
N VAL A 71 -7.09 -6.65 -14.39
CA VAL A 71 -6.11 -5.54 -14.39
C VAL A 71 -4.75 -5.93 -13.84
N ARG A 72 -4.60 -7.15 -13.40
CA ARG A 72 -3.36 -7.68 -12.86
C ARG A 72 -2.25 -7.66 -13.91
N GLN A 73 -1.08 -7.17 -13.53
CA GLN A 73 0.07 -7.06 -14.45
C GLN A 73 1.09 -8.20 -14.28
N ASP A 74 1.06 -8.88 -13.15
CA ASP A 74 1.97 -9.96 -12.81
C ASP A 74 1.29 -11.07 -11.99
N THR A 75 1.89 -12.25 -11.99
CA THR A 75 1.64 -13.31 -11.00
C THR A 75 2.55 -13.08 -9.80
N ASP A 76 2.13 -13.49 -8.60
CA ASP A 76 2.88 -13.27 -7.38
C ASP A 76 2.80 -14.47 -6.43
N THR A 77 3.76 -15.36 -6.54
CA THR A 77 3.92 -16.51 -5.64
C THR A 77 4.81 -16.16 -4.47
N ARG A 78 4.31 -16.38 -3.26
CA ARG A 78 5.01 -16.10 -2.00
C ARG A 78 4.91 -17.28 -1.07
N LEU A 79 6.03 -17.71 -0.51
CA LEU A 79 6.08 -18.71 0.56
C LEU A 79 6.91 -18.15 1.71
N GLY A 80 6.51 -18.38 2.95
CA GLY A 80 7.22 -17.83 4.08
C GLY A 80 6.98 -18.60 5.37
N PHE A 81 8.04 -18.67 6.18
CA PHE A 81 8.04 -19.15 7.54
C PHE A 81 8.27 -17.98 8.47
N THR A 82 7.48 -17.87 9.52
CA THR A 82 7.59 -16.82 10.53
C THR A 82 7.69 -17.43 11.91
N HIS A 83 8.61 -16.93 12.73
CA HIS A 83 8.79 -17.39 14.10
C HIS A 83 8.95 -16.21 15.05
N GLY A 84 8.19 -16.20 16.14
CA GLY A 84 8.38 -15.26 17.24
C GLY A 84 9.55 -15.72 18.11
N LEU A 85 10.51 -14.85 18.33
CA LEU A 85 11.70 -15.16 19.13
C LEU A 85 11.36 -15.09 20.63
N GLY A 86 10.96 -16.20 21.21
CA GLY A 86 10.35 -16.32 22.54
C GLY A 86 11.08 -15.70 23.76
N GLY A 87 12.31 -15.24 23.64
CA GLY A 87 13.06 -14.50 24.67
C GLY A 87 13.55 -13.14 24.18
N LEU A 88 13.45 -12.86 22.88
CA LEU A 88 13.82 -11.60 22.28
C LEU A 88 12.57 -10.95 21.64
N PRO A 89 12.42 -9.63 21.71
CA PRO A 89 11.32 -8.97 21.03
C PRO A 89 11.46 -9.13 19.51
N GLY A 90 10.32 -9.31 18.84
CA GLY A 90 10.28 -9.34 17.38
C GLY A 90 9.98 -10.70 16.77
N SER A 91 10.02 -10.71 15.44
CA SER A 91 9.77 -11.89 14.63
C SER A 91 10.84 -12.08 13.56
N LEU A 92 11.23 -13.32 13.37
CA LEU A 92 12.07 -13.75 12.26
C LEU A 92 11.19 -14.32 11.15
N ARG A 93 11.42 -13.88 9.92
CA ARG A 93 10.75 -14.43 8.74
C ARG A 93 11.77 -14.85 7.71
N VAL A 94 11.58 -16.04 7.16
CA VAL A 94 12.32 -16.53 6.00
C VAL A 94 11.32 -16.75 4.88
N ALA A 95 11.51 -16.09 3.76
CA ALA A 95 10.54 -16.10 2.68
C ALA A 95 11.19 -16.20 1.29
N MET A 96 10.36 -16.56 0.33
CA MET A 96 10.66 -16.42 -1.09
C MET A 96 9.49 -15.74 -1.81
N ARG A 97 9.79 -15.00 -2.85
CA ARG A 97 8.81 -14.37 -3.72
C ARG A 97 9.22 -14.48 -5.17
N ARG A 98 8.32 -15.05 -5.96
CA ARG A 98 8.46 -15.13 -7.41
C ARG A 98 7.37 -14.29 -8.07
N ARG A 99 7.78 -13.38 -8.97
CA ARG A 99 6.88 -12.54 -9.76
C ARG A 99 7.16 -12.74 -11.23
N GLU A 100 6.12 -12.86 -12.01
CA GLU A 100 6.22 -12.97 -13.48
C GLU A 100 5.27 -11.97 -14.12
N GLY A 101 5.80 -11.14 -15.02
CA GLY A 101 5.00 -10.22 -15.82
C GLY A 101 4.08 -11.00 -16.77
N LEU A 102 2.85 -10.57 -16.88
CA LEU A 102 1.83 -11.21 -17.72
C LEU A 102 1.74 -10.63 -19.13
N ARG A 103 2.48 -9.56 -19.42
CA ARG A 103 2.59 -8.97 -20.77
C ARG A 103 3.85 -9.45 -21.44
N GLU A 104 3.78 -9.63 -22.76
CA GLU A 104 4.91 -10.13 -23.57
C GLU A 104 6.14 -9.23 -23.51
N ASN A 105 5.95 -7.93 -23.30
CA ASN A 105 6.99 -6.92 -23.18
C ASN A 105 7.33 -6.54 -21.73
N ASP A 106 6.69 -7.15 -20.74
CA ASP A 106 7.08 -6.95 -19.35
C ASP A 106 8.45 -7.62 -19.18
N GLY A 107 9.46 -6.82 -18.87
CA GLY A 107 10.80 -7.32 -18.55
C GLY A 107 10.74 -8.30 -17.38
N ASP A 108 11.66 -9.23 -17.33
CA ASP A 108 11.76 -10.17 -16.21
C ASP A 108 11.90 -9.41 -14.90
N LEU A 109 10.98 -9.64 -13.97
CA LEU A 109 10.95 -9.00 -12.67
C LEU A 109 12.01 -9.64 -11.74
N PHE A 110 12.51 -8.86 -10.79
CA PHE A 110 13.37 -9.41 -9.76
C PHE A 110 12.61 -10.35 -8.84
N GLN A 111 13.16 -11.55 -8.68
CA GLN A 111 12.71 -12.57 -7.72
C GLN A 111 13.46 -12.35 -6.40
N LYS A 112 12.84 -12.66 -5.27
CA LYS A 112 13.48 -12.64 -3.95
C LYS A 112 13.67 -14.08 -3.47
N PHE A 113 14.92 -14.51 -3.33
CA PHE A 113 15.20 -15.86 -2.86
C PHE A 113 16.65 -16.04 -2.37
N PRO A 114 16.84 -16.24 -1.04
CA PRO A 114 15.89 -16.05 0.05
C PRO A 114 15.69 -14.56 0.41
N GLU A 115 14.63 -14.28 1.15
CA GLU A 115 14.43 -13.04 1.90
C GLU A 115 14.34 -13.41 3.39
N ILE A 116 15.26 -12.90 4.17
CA ILE A 116 15.30 -13.10 5.63
C ILE A 116 15.05 -11.73 6.25
N THR A 117 14.03 -11.60 7.10
CA THR A 117 13.74 -10.37 7.84
C THR A 117 13.71 -10.65 9.34
N TRP A 118 14.22 -9.72 10.10
CA TRP A 118 14.07 -9.67 11.54
C TRP A 118 13.55 -8.30 11.93
N ASP A 119 12.32 -8.28 12.44
CA ASP A 119 11.61 -7.05 12.72
C ASP A 119 11.22 -6.99 14.19
N ILE A 120 11.51 -5.87 14.83
CA ILE A 120 11.06 -5.53 16.18
C ILE A 120 10.10 -4.35 16.06
N ASN A 121 8.86 -4.51 16.53
CA ASN A 121 7.83 -3.48 16.43
C ASN A 121 7.65 -2.77 17.77
N LYS A 122 8.10 -1.53 17.87
CA LYS A 122 7.86 -0.57 18.97
C LYS A 122 7.98 -1.19 20.38
N ALA A 123 9.03 -1.94 20.62
CA ALA A 123 9.30 -2.50 21.93
C ALA A 123 9.69 -1.39 22.92
N GLN A 124 9.18 -1.46 24.15
CA GLN A 124 9.49 -0.48 25.19
C GLN A 124 10.87 -0.77 25.81
N ILE A 125 11.62 0.28 26.09
CA ILE A 125 12.92 0.18 26.75
C ILE A 125 12.72 0.22 28.27
N GLY A 126 12.74 -0.95 28.91
CA GLY A 126 12.51 -1.06 30.34
C GLY A 126 11.17 -0.46 30.77
N THR A 127 11.21 0.45 31.76
CA THR A 127 10.03 1.19 32.25
C THR A 127 9.93 2.60 31.68
N SER A 128 10.81 2.97 30.72
CA SER A 128 10.82 4.30 30.14
C SER A 128 9.72 4.48 29.11
N GLU A 129 9.43 5.73 28.73
CA GLU A 129 8.52 6.05 27.61
C GLU A 129 9.16 5.80 26.24
N PHE A 130 10.46 5.56 26.18
CA PHE A 130 11.15 5.27 24.94
C PHE A 130 10.75 3.90 24.39
N ARG A 131 10.53 3.89 23.08
CA ARG A 131 10.25 2.68 22.31
C ARG A 131 11.23 2.59 21.17
N TYR A 132 11.67 1.40 20.88
CA TYR A 132 12.52 1.15 19.72
C TYR A 132 11.86 0.19 18.74
N ASP A 133 12.17 0.35 17.49
CA ASP A 133 11.85 -0.57 16.43
C ASP A 133 13.09 -0.83 15.57
N ILE A 134 13.14 -2.03 15.00
CA ILE A 134 14.20 -2.43 14.08
C ILE A 134 13.51 -3.10 12.89
N GLU A 135 13.73 -2.55 11.71
CA GLU A 135 13.43 -3.22 10.46
C GLU A 135 14.75 -3.73 9.90
N SER A 136 14.84 -5.01 9.58
CA SER A 136 16.06 -5.53 8.96
C SER A 136 15.77 -6.59 7.92
N SER A 137 16.57 -6.63 6.88
CA SER A 137 16.44 -7.64 5.82
C SER A 137 17.77 -8.02 5.20
N ALA A 138 17.89 -9.31 4.88
CA ALA A 138 18.92 -9.85 4.00
C ALA A 138 18.22 -10.53 2.82
N VAL A 139 18.44 -10.03 1.62
CA VAL A 139 17.69 -10.46 0.44
C VAL A 139 18.65 -10.78 -0.70
N SER A 140 18.44 -11.91 -1.34
CA SER A 140 19.07 -12.23 -2.62
C SER A 140 18.02 -12.02 -3.73
N PHE A 141 18.31 -11.11 -4.63
CA PHE A 141 17.51 -10.81 -5.80
C PHE A 141 18.07 -11.56 -7.01
N TYR A 142 17.19 -12.14 -7.77
CA TYR A 142 17.50 -12.90 -8.96
C TYR A 142 16.62 -12.45 -10.13
N ARG A 143 17.24 -12.19 -11.28
CA ARG A 143 16.54 -11.84 -12.51
C ARG A 143 17.25 -12.47 -13.71
N VAL A 144 16.48 -13.02 -14.64
CA VAL A 144 16.98 -13.43 -15.96
C VAL A 144 16.40 -12.49 -17.01
N GLN A 145 17.24 -11.83 -17.77
CA GLN A 145 16.85 -10.94 -18.85
C GLN A 145 17.77 -11.17 -20.06
N ASN A 146 17.18 -11.43 -21.22
CA ASN A 146 17.94 -11.71 -22.46
C ASN A 146 19.02 -12.79 -22.27
N LYS A 147 18.67 -13.88 -21.60
CA LYS A 147 19.58 -15.01 -21.26
C LYS A 147 20.75 -14.63 -20.31
N LYS A 148 20.80 -13.40 -19.81
CA LYS A 148 21.76 -12.99 -18.78
C LYS A 148 21.12 -13.07 -17.41
N THR A 149 21.80 -13.75 -16.50
CA THR A 149 21.40 -13.84 -15.09
C THR A 149 22.03 -12.70 -14.31
N THR A 150 21.22 -11.96 -13.57
CA THR A 150 21.67 -10.94 -12.60
C THR A 150 21.33 -11.43 -11.21
N VAL A 151 22.32 -11.46 -10.32
CA VAL A 151 22.14 -11.75 -8.90
C VAL A 151 22.65 -10.56 -8.12
N LEU A 152 21.84 -10.03 -7.24
CA LEU A 152 22.15 -8.90 -6.36
C LEU A 152 21.77 -9.29 -4.94
N GLN A 153 22.68 -9.13 -3.99
CA GLN A 153 22.37 -9.28 -2.58
C GLN A 153 22.27 -7.92 -1.91
N ARG A 154 21.31 -7.77 -1.01
CA ARG A 154 21.12 -6.56 -0.22
C ARG A 154 20.98 -6.91 1.24
N PHE A 155 21.68 -6.17 2.07
CA PHE A 155 21.54 -6.15 3.52
C PHE A 155 21.04 -4.77 3.91
N ASP A 156 19.97 -4.71 4.70
CA ASP A 156 19.36 -3.47 5.16
C ASP A 156 19.04 -3.57 6.64
N ALA A 157 19.33 -2.51 7.39
CA ALA A 157 18.97 -2.41 8.80
C ALA A 157 18.58 -0.96 9.10
N ALA A 158 17.41 -0.79 9.70
CA ALA A 158 16.85 0.52 10.05
C ALA A 158 16.36 0.54 11.50
N PRO A 159 17.27 0.63 12.49
CA PRO A 159 16.88 0.87 13.87
C PRO A 159 16.30 2.28 14.03
N SER A 160 15.24 2.39 14.82
CA SER A 160 14.67 3.69 15.19
C SER A 160 14.23 3.73 16.66
N LEU A 161 14.21 4.94 17.20
CA LEU A 161 13.82 5.25 18.57
C LEU A 161 12.65 6.24 18.51
N SER A 162 11.61 5.96 19.28
CA SER A 162 10.44 6.85 19.39
C SER A 162 10.18 7.22 20.84
N LEU A 163 9.81 8.48 21.04
CA LEU A 163 9.42 9.04 22.33
C LEU A 163 8.03 9.67 22.20
N PRO A 164 6.94 8.95 22.55
CA PRO A 164 5.63 9.54 22.67
C PRO A 164 5.53 10.34 23.99
N VAL A 165 5.19 11.62 23.90
CA VAL A 165 5.01 12.51 25.05
C VAL A 165 3.58 13.03 25.03
N GLN A 166 2.85 12.78 26.10
CA GLN A 166 1.51 13.31 26.30
C GLN A 166 1.44 14.08 27.61
N THR A 167 1.80 15.35 27.56
CA THR A 167 1.80 16.22 28.73
C THR A 167 0.40 16.68 29.16
N VAL A 168 -0.50 16.78 28.19
CA VAL A 168 -1.92 17.16 28.40
C VAL A 168 -2.85 16.32 27.54
N PRO A 169 -4.11 16.07 27.96
CA PRO A 169 -5.03 15.17 27.25
C PRO A 169 -5.40 15.58 25.82
N TRP A 170 -5.21 16.84 25.48
CA TRP A 170 -5.56 17.42 24.19
C TRP A 170 -4.39 17.57 23.23
N LEU A 171 -3.14 17.30 23.67
CA LEU A 171 -1.93 17.43 22.87
C LEU A 171 -1.02 16.20 23.08
N GLY A 172 -0.74 15.50 22.03
CA GLY A 172 0.28 14.44 21.97
C GLY A 172 1.42 14.87 21.06
N VAL A 173 2.64 14.61 21.48
CA VAL A 173 3.86 14.84 20.69
C VAL A 173 4.60 13.53 20.58
N THR A 174 5.05 13.16 19.40
CA THR A 174 5.87 11.98 19.18
C THR A 174 7.11 12.37 18.39
N ALA A 175 8.27 12.21 19.00
CA ALA A 175 9.54 12.37 18.32
C ALA A 175 10.08 11.01 17.91
N ASN A 176 10.55 10.89 16.67
CA ASN A 176 11.22 9.69 16.17
C ASN A 176 12.57 10.09 15.59
N PHE A 177 13.56 9.21 15.82
CA PHE A 177 14.88 9.31 15.21
C PHE A 177 15.32 7.90 14.82
N GLY A 178 15.86 7.76 13.62
CA GLY A 178 16.33 6.47 13.12
C GLY A 178 17.55 6.63 12.22
N LEU A 179 18.22 5.50 12.05
CA LEU A 179 19.33 5.31 11.15
C LEU A 179 18.96 4.19 10.17
N ARG A 180 19.39 4.28 8.93
CA ARG A 180 19.28 3.18 7.97
C ARG A 180 20.63 2.96 7.32
N TYR A 181 21.10 1.74 7.41
CA TYR A 181 22.26 1.25 6.69
C TYR A 181 21.82 0.22 5.64
N THR A 182 22.14 0.47 4.39
CA THR A 182 21.85 -0.45 3.30
C THR A 182 23.14 -0.75 2.54
N TYR A 183 23.40 -2.02 2.29
CA TYR A 183 24.56 -2.49 1.53
C TYR A 183 24.08 -3.37 0.37
N TRP A 184 24.58 -3.07 -0.83
CA TRP A 184 24.35 -3.85 -2.05
C TRP A 184 25.68 -4.47 -2.51
N THR A 185 25.64 -5.73 -2.88
CA THR A 185 26.82 -6.42 -3.43
C THR A 185 27.15 -5.97 -4.84
N ASP A 186 26.20 -5.30 -5.50
CA ASP A 186 26.31 -4.85 -6.87
C ASP A 186 25.56 -3.55 -7.11
N GLN A 187 25.97 -2.79 -8.09
CA GLN A 187 25.38 -1.50 -8.46
C GLN A 187 24.98 -1.45 -9.94
N LYS A 188 24.13 -0.49 -10.28
CA LYS A 188 23.74 -0.22 -11.66
C LYS A 188 24.97 0.21 -12.46
N ARG A 189 25.20 -0.46 -13.59
CA ARG A 189 26.21 0.00 -14.54
C ARG A 189 25.78 1.37 -15.08
N THR A 190 26.66 2.35 -15.00
CA THR A 190 26.50 3.59 -15.76
C THR A 190 26.59 3.22 -17.23
N PRO A 191 25.68 3.66 -18.10
CA PRO A 191 25.89 3.55 -19.55
C PRO A 191 27.21 4.26 -19.85
N ASP A 192 28.14 3.56 -20.48
CA ASP A 192 29.37 4.17 -20.97
C ASP A 192 28.98 5.37 -21.82
N VAL A 193 29.74 6.46 -21.64
CA VAL A 193 29.72 7.57 -22.59
C VAL A 193 30.06 6.96 -23.94
N GLU A 194 29.12 7.08 -24.88
CA GLU A 194 29.29 6.57 -26.24
C GLU A 194 30.72 6.86 -26.75
N GLY A 195 31.49 5.83 -27.06
CA GLY A 195 32.71 5.94 -27.81
C GLY A 195 33.99 5.34 -27.23
N ILE A 196 33.97 4.66 -26.08
CA ILE A 196 35.20 3.97 -25.59
C ILE A 196 34.97 2.44 -25.62
N PRO A 197 35.45 1.73 -26.66
CA PRO A 197 35.41 0.27 -26.68
C PRO A 197 36.36 -0.29 -25.61
N GLY A 198 35.86 -1.20 -24.76
CA GLY A 198 36.73 -1.99 -23.87
C GLY A 198 36.44 -1.89 -22.38
N ARG A 199 35.34 -1.23 -21.93
CA ARG A 199 34.97 -1.13 -20.52
C ARG A 199 33.89 -2.11 -20.05
N ASP A 200 33.69 -3.17 -20.79
CA ASP A 200 32.67 -4.21 -20.47
C ASP A 200 33.04 -5.07 -19.23
N ASP A 201 34.27 -4.92 -18.71
CA ASP A 201 34.83 -5.68 -17.60
C ASP A 201 34.95 -4.90 -16.29
N GLN A 202 34.27 -3.77 -16.12
CA GLN A 202 34.23 -3.14 -14.79
C GLN A 202 33.52 -4.06 -13.82
N LYS A 203 34.32 -4.63 -12.90
CA LYS A 203 33.84 -5.38 -11.75
C LYS A 203 32.70 -4.63 -11.11
N GLN A 204 31.59 -5.30 -10.96
CA GLN A 204 30.48 -4.87 -10.12
C GLN A 204 31.07 -4.49 -8.76
N SER A 205 30.92 -3.24 -8.38
CA SER A 205 31.44 -2.73 -7.11
C SER A 205 30.31 -2.71 -6.09
N PRO A 206 30.58 -3.09 -4.85
CA PRO A 206 29.58 -2.95 -3.79
C PRO A 206 29.28 -1.47 -3.55
N LEU A 207 28.04 -1.20 -3.11
CA LEU A 207 27.57 0.12 -2.73
C LEU A 207 27.01 0.07 -1.31
N SER A 208 27.30 1.08 -0.50
CA SER A 208 26.66 1.27 0.80
C SER A 208 25.96 2.62 0.88
N ARG A 209 24.90 2.68 1.68
CA ARG A 209 24.15 3.89 1.97
C ARG A 209 23.91 4.00 3.47
N GLU A 210 24.26 5.12 4.04
CA GLU A 210 24.00 5.48 5.42
C GLU A 210 23.12 6.72 5.43
N ILE A 211 21.94 6.60 6.03
CA ILE A 211 20.97 7.69 6.13
C ILE A 211 20.45 7.74 7.56
N TRP A 212 20.36 8.92 8.11
CA TRP A 212 19.58 9.18 9.30
C TRP A 212 18.24 9.82 8.92
N PHE A 213 17.23 9.59 9.71
CA PHE A 213 15.93 10.20 9.51
C PHE A 213 15.31 10.58 10.85
N SER A 214 14.50 11.60 10.83
CA SER A 214 13.79 12.06 12.02
C SER A 214 12.39 12.50 11.67
N SER A 215 11.48 12.38 12.62
CA SER A 215 10.16 12.98 12.50
C SER A 215 9.65 13.49 13.84
N LEU A 216 8.87 14.57 13.78
CA LEU A 216 8.17 15.15 14.91
C LEU A 216 6.68 15.23 14.58
N GLY A 217 5.90 14.38 15.21
CA GLY A 217 4.45 14.35 15.08
C GLY A 217 3.79 15.12 16.23
N ILE A 218 2.85 15.98 15.92
CA ILE A 218 2.03 16.73 16.86
C ILE A 218 0.57 16.42 16.56
N ALA A 219 -0.14 15.83 17.54
CA ALA A 219 -1.56 15.52 17.47
C ALA A 219 -2.33 16.37 18.47
N GLY A 220 -3.06 17.35 17.98
CA GLY A 220 -3.79 18.34 18.77
C GLY A 220 -3.49 19.76 18.31
N PRO A 221 -4.20 20.75 18.86
CA PRO A 221 -5.24 20.65 19.87
C PRO A 221 -6.45 19.83 19.40
N ARG A 222 -7.15 19.24 20.38
CA ARG A 222 -8.39 18.49 20.16
C ARG A 222 -9.54 19.24 20.81
N PHE A 223 -10.51 19.63 20.00
CA PHE A 223 -11.73 20.28 20.43
C PHE A 223 -12.88 19.30 20.38
N SER A 224 -13.76 19.30 21.37
CA SER A 224 -14.95 18.47 21.33
C SER A 224 -16.17 19.18 21.89
N ARG A 225 -17.31 18.96 21.25
CA ARG A 225 -18.61 19.46 21.71
C ARG A 225 -19.63 18.35 21.66
N VAL A 226 -20.43 18.25 22.71
CA VAL A 226 -21.54 17.32 22.80
C VAL A 226 -22.82 18.08 22.52
N TYR A 227 -23.62 17.57 21.61
CA TYR A 227 -24.94 18.08 21.28
C TYR A 227 -25.96 17.06 21.81
N PRO A 228 -26.79 17.44 22.79
CA PRO A 228 -27.91 16.60 23.21
C PRO A 228 -28.95 16.56 22.08
N GLY A 229 -29.53 15.42 21.85
CA GLY A 229 -30.54 15.22 20.83
C GLY A 229 -30.73 13.77 20.48
N GLU A 230 -31.87 13.46 19.91
CA GLU A 230 -32.21 12.13 19.42
C GLU A 230 -32.62 12.21 17.96
N PHE A 231 -32.13 11.28 17.16
CA PHE A 231 -32.51 11.15 15.76
C PHE A 231 -32.57 9.66 15.39
N GLY A 232 -33.80 9.15 15.29
CA GLY A 232 -34.03 7.72 15.09
C GLY A 232 -33.41 6.87 16.20
N PRO A 233 -32.53 5.93 15.89
CA PRO A 233 -31.85 5.08 16.89
C PRO A 233 -30.65 5.76 17.57
N PHE A 234 -30.29 6.99 17.18
CA PHE A 234 -29.12 7.70 17.65
C PHE A 234 -29.43 8.66 18.79
N ARG A 235 -28.58 8.68 19.81
CA ARG A 235 -28.72 9.57 20.97
C ARG A 235 -27.40 10.28 21.27
N GLY A 236 -27.52 11.61 21.39
CA GLY A 236 -26.39 12.48 21.67
C GLY A 236 -25.30 12.40 20.58
N PHE A 237 -24.81 13.54 20.15
CA PHE A 237 -23.79 13.62 19.13
C PHE A 237 -22.56 14.31 19.71
N LYS A 238 -21.38 13.67 19.62
CA LYS A 238 -20.12 14.25 20.02
C LYS A 238 -19.30 14.56 18.76
N HIS A 239 -19.15 15.84 18.47
CA HIS A 239 -18.26 16.32 17.41
C HIS A 239 -16.87 16.54 17.97
N ILE A 240 -15.85 16.00 17.32
CA ILE A 240 -14.45 16.11 17.69
C ILE A 240 -13.69 16.64 16.48
N VAL A 241 -12.97 17.72 16.68
CA VAL A 241 -12.04 18.31 15.70
C VAL A 241 -10.64 18.16 16.26
N SER A 242 -9.76 17.56 15.49
CA SER A 242 -8.36 17.33 15.88
C SER A 242 -7.44 17.87 14.79
N LEU A 243 -6.46 18.67 15.17
CA LEU A 243 -5.37 19.06 14.28
C LEU A 243 -4.24 18.05 14.39
N GLN A 244 -3.52 17.85 13.30
CA GLN A 244 -2.32 17.02 13.25
C GLN A 244 -1.27 17.67 12.35
N THR A 245 -0.03 17.57 12.75
CA THR A 245 1.11 18.05 11.98
C THR A 245 2.26 17.07 12.17
N THR A 246 2.94 16.72 11.08
CA THR A 246 4.14 15.89 11.13
C THR A 246 5.22 16.55 10.29
N TYR A 247 6.36 16.83 10.91
CA TYR A 247 7.58 17.19 10.21
C TYR A 247 8.42 15.95 10.02
N SER A 248 8.89 15.68 8.79
CA SER A 248 9.75 14.55 8.45
C SER A 248 10.99 15.05 7.74
N TYR A 249 12.13 14.57 8.18
CA TYR A 249 13.43 14.90 7.62
C TYR A 249 14.28 13.67 7.39
N ALA A 250 14.86 13.59 6.19
CA ALA A 250 15.95 12.69 5.83
C ALA A 250 16.87 13.45 4.85
N PRO A 251 18.20 13.44 5.04
CA PRO A 251 19.12 14.16 4.16
C PRO A 251 19.11 13.58 2.74
N ALA A 252 19.42 14.45 1.78
CA ALA A 252 19.59 14.03 0.40
C ALA A 252 20.82 13.12 0.26
N MET A 253 20.65 12.03 -0.46
CA MET A 253 21.76 11.22 -0.91
C MET A 253 22.49 11.91 -2.07
N ASP A 254 23.79 11.70 -2.19
CA ASP A 254 24.53 12.18 -3.35
C ASP A 254 23.85 11.68 -4.65
N SER A 255 23.73 12.59 -5.60
CA SER A 255 23.07 12.30 -6.88
C SER A 255 23.80 11.24 -7.71
N ARG A 256 25.12 11.10 -7.55
CA ARG A 256 25.95 10.09 -8.21
C ARG A 256 25.61 8.71 -7.66
N ASP A 257 25.61 8.55 -6.34
CA ASP A 257 25.34 7.28 -5.69
C ASP A 257 23.90 6.83 -5.92
N ARG A 258 22.93 7.78 -5.90
CA ARG A 258 21.54 7.51 -6.22
C ARG A 258 21.34 6.87 -7.60
N LYS A 259 22.11 7.32 -8.60
CA LYS A 259 22.05 6.77 -9.96
C LYS A 259 22.59 5.34 -10.07
N LEU A 260 23.42 4.93 -9.13
CA LEU A 260 24.04 3.60 -9.09
C LEU A 260 23.12 2.55 -8.46
N ILE A 261 22.13 2.95 -7.66
CA ILE A 261 21.17 2.03 -7.05
C ILE A 261 20.24 1.46 -8.12
N ILE A 262 20.07 0.14 -8.10
CA ILE A 262 19.05 -0.56 -8.90
C ILE A 262 17.72 -0.49 -8.14
N PRO A 263 16.71 0.24 -8.63
CA PRO A 263 15.45 0.37 -7.92
C PRO A 263 14.62 -0.91 -8.06
N ILE A 264 14.53 -1.70 -7.00
CA ILE A 264 13.78 -2.96 -6.97
C ILE A 264 12.53 -2.83 -6.09
N ASP A 265 12.69 -2.22 -4.91
CA ASP A 265 11.59 -2.05 -3.96
C ASP A 265 11.71 -0.73 -3.16
N SER A 266 10.84 -0.56 -2.15
CA SER A 266 10.78 0.66 -1.34
C SER A 266 12.05 0.95 -0.53
N VAL A 267 12.87 -0.06 -0.21
CA VAL A 267 14.13 0.15 0.48
C VAL A 267 15.11 0.90 -0.44
N ASP A 268 15.18 0.50 -1.71
CA ASP A 268 16.02 1.16 -2.70
C ASP A 268 15.51 2.57 -3.04
N GLY A 269 14.17 2.74 -3.03
CA GLY A 269 13.49 4.00 -3.28
C GLY A 269 13.47 4.98 -2.11
N PHE A 270 14.15 4.70 -0.99
CA PHE A 270 14.20 5.63 0.13
C PHE A 270 14.82 6.96 -0.32
N SER A 271 14.01 8.01 -0.27
CA SER A 271 14.40 9.35 -0.76
C SER A 271 14.59 10.33 0.38
N ASP A 272 15.30 11.42 0.06
CA ASP A 272 15.35 12.60 0.89
C ASP A 272 13.95 13.14 1.22
N GLN A 273 13.81 13.64 2.42
CA GLN A 273 12.58 14.24 2.91
C GLN A 273 12.91 15.51 3.68
N ASN A 274 12.16 16.55 3.44
CA ASN A 274 12.15 17.77 4.25
C ASN A 274 10.74 18.35 4.17
N THR A 275 9.78 17.62 4.75
CA THR A 275 8.36 17.86 4.52
C THR A 275 7.61 18.11 5.81
N VAL A 276 6.66 19.03 5.77
CA VAL A 276 5.63 19.19 6.78
C VAL A 276 4.31 18.70 6.20
N THR A 277 3.71 17.71 6.83
CA THR A 277 2.33 17.28 6.53
C THR A 277 1.43 17.79 7.65
N TYR A 278 0.36 18.47 7.30
CA TYR A 278 -0.61 19.00 8.25
C TYR A 278 -2.04 18.65 7.81
N GLY A 279 -2.92 18.62 8.80
CA GLY A 279 -4.31 18.28 8.50
C GLY A 279 -5.25 18.49 9.65
N ILE A 280 -6.52 18.40 9.31
CA ILE A 280 -7.64 18.48 10.23
C ILE A 280 -8.50 17.22 10.11
N ILE A 281 -8.84 16.63 11.24
CA ILE A 281 -9.69 15.46 11.31
C ILE A 281 -10.96 15.83 12.08
N ASN A 282 -12.10 15.66 11.44
CA ASN A 282 -13.42 15.81 12.03
C ASN A 282 -14.02 14.43 12.27
N ARG A 283 -14.53 14.18 13.47
CA ARG A 283 -15.23 12.94 13.84
C ARG A 283 -16.54 13.26 14.50
N VAL A 284 -17.59 12.54 14.12
CA VAL A 284 -18.87 12.60 14.79
C VAL A 284 -19.17 11.23 15.38
N LEU A 285 -19.28 11.18 16.69
CA LEU A 285 -19.66 9.99 17.46
C LEU A 285 -21.09 10.14 17.96
N THR A 286 -21.77 9.03 18.10
CA THR A 286 -23.12 8.96 18.69
C THR A 286 -23.27 7.70 19.53
N LYS A 287 -24.33 7.64 20.34
CA LYS A 287 -24.78 6.42 20.98
C LYS A 287 -25.90 5.81 20.13
N LEU A 288 -25.67 4.61 19.64
CA LEU A 288 -26.67 3.82 18.91
C LEU A 288 -27.38 2.91 19.90
N LYS A 289 -28.71 2.94 19.90
CA LYS A 289 -29.54 2.02 20.70
C LYS A 289 -29.45 0.62 20.09
N THR A 290 -29.05 -0.37 20.89
CA THR A 290 -28.92 -1.77 20.48
C THR A 290 -29.54 -2.63 21.57
N GLY A 291 -30.74 -3.19 21.32
CA GLY A 291 -31.51 -3.89 22.35
C GLY A 291 -31.77 -3.00 23.56
N ASP A 292 -31.37 -3.46 24.75
CA ASP A 292 -31.57 -2.74 26.02
C ASP A 292 -30.41 -1.77 26.36
N GLY A 293 -29.42 -1.66 25.51
CA GLY A 293 -28.23 -0.85 25.77
C GLY A 293 -27.89 0.19 24.67
N PHE A 294 -26.77 0.85 24.88
CA PHE A 294 -26.24 1.82 23.93
C PHE A 294 -24.79 1.46 23.58
N GLU A 295 -24.50 1.46 22.29
CA GLU A 295 -23.14 1.33 21.76
C GLU A 295 -22.65 2.70 21.25
N THR A 296 -21.41 3.08 21.60
CA THR A 296 -20.80 4.26 21.00
C THR A 296 -20.35 3.94 19.58
N ARG A 297 -20.87 4.69 18.62
CA ARG A 297 -20.58 4.50 17.21
C ARG A 297 -20.05 5.77 16.54
N GLN A 298 -19.08 5.60 15.66
CA GLN A 298 -18.58 6.66 14.80
C GLN A 298 -19.47 6.75 13.56
N LEU A 299 -20.23 7.86 13.45
CA LEU A 299 -21.09 8.11 12.31
C LEU A 299 -20.30 8.55 11.08
N PHE A 300 -19.29 9.39 11.33
CA PHE A 300 -18.63 10.14 10.27
C PHE A 300 -17.22 10.47 10.68
N THR A 301 -16.29 10.36 9.72
CA THR A 301 -14.94 10.92 9.79
C THR A 301 -14.66 11.64 8.49
N ALA A 302 -14.17 12.87 8.59
CA ALA A 302 -13.61 13.60 7.47
C ALA A 302 -12.19 14.07 7.83
N SER A 303 -11.24 13.82 6.96
CA SER A 303 -9.88 14.35 7.09
C SER A 303 -9.51 15.15 5.85
N LEU A 304 -8.89 16.29 6.09
CA LEU A 304 -8.29 17.12 5.06
C LEU A 304 -6.80 17.24 5.39
N THR A 305 -5.95 16.82 4.45
CA THR A 305 -4.49 16.80 4.65
C THR A 305 -3.77 17.42 3.46
N GLN A 306 -2.65 18.06 3.75
CA GLN A 306 -1.74 18.59 2.74
C GLN A 306 -0.31 18.48 3.23
N SER A 307 0.64 18.33 2.31
CA SER A 307 2.07 18.38 2.59
C SER A 307 2.71 19.62 1.99
N ALA A 308 3.80 20.05 2.60
CA ALA A 308 4.66 21.10 2.07
C ALA A 308 6.11 20.64 2.11
N ASP A 309 6.79 20.69 0.98
CA ASP A 309 8.21 20.39 0.84
C ASP A 309 9.04 21.66 1.08
N ILE A 310 9.77 21.67 2.20
CA ILE A 310 10.60 22.82 2.59
C ILE A 310 11.85 22.93 1.70
N ALA A 311 12.38 21.79 1.21
CA ALA A 311 13.52 21.82 0.31
C ALA A 311 13.14 22.45 -1.03
N GLU A 312 12.00 22.07 -1.59
CA GLU A 312 11.47 22.66 -2.81
C GLU A 312 11.12 24.17 -2.61
N ALA A 313 10.57 24.54 -1.45
CA ALA A 313 10.28 25.96 -1.13
C ALA A 313 11.53 26.84 -1.12
N ARG A 314 12.70 26.26 -0.79
CA ARG A 314 13.99 26.97 -0.72
C ARG A 314 14.85 26.79 -1.96
N ARG A 315 14.44 25.94 -2.90
CA ARG A 315 15.16 25.70 -4.15
C ARG A 315 15.35 27.00 -4.92
N GLU A 316 16.57 27.26 -5.38
CA GLU A 316 16.80 28.40 -6.26
C GLU A 316 16.00 28.22 -7.56
N GLN A 317 15.32 29.30 -7.96
CA GLN A 317 14.55 29.31 -9.21
C GLN A 317 15.56 29.44 -10.35
N ASN A 318 15.79 28.35 -11.09
CA ASN A 318 16.68 28.41 -12.25
C ASN A 318 15.99 29.14 -13.40
N LEU A 319 16.78 29.76 -14.26
CA LEU A 319 16.34 30.52 -15.42
C LEU A 319 15.59 29.69 -16.48
N SER A 320 15.50 28.37 -16.33
CA SER A 320 14.79 27.44 -17.23
C SER A 320 13.29 27.35 -16.99
N GLY A 321 12.69 28.20 -16.19
CA GLY A 321 11.23 28.35 -16.12
C GLY A 321 10.49 27.24 -15.37
N ASN A 322 11.18 26.43 -14.55
CA ASN A 322 10.53 25.45 -13.70
C ASN A 322 10.04 26.09 -12.38
N PRO A 323 8.75 26.42 -12.23
CA PRO A 323 8.24 27.10 -11.06
C PRO A 323 8.39 26.22 -9.81
N ARG A 324 8.58 26.84 -8.64
CA ARG A 324 8.55 26.13 -7.37
C ARG A 324 7.16 25.62 -7.09
N ARG A 325 7.05 24.35 -6.70
CA ARG A 325 5.79 23.70 -6.31
C ARG A 325 5.96 23.04 -4.93
N PRO A 326 6.15 23.81 -3.85
CA PRO A 326 6.40 23.28 -2.53
C PRO A 326 5.18 22.60 -1.89
N PHE A 327 3.96 22.96 -2.27
CA PHE A 327 2.76 22.38 -1.71
C PHE A 327 2.36 21.14 -2.51
N GLY A 328 2.13 20.04 -1.81
CA GLY A 328 1.47 18.86 -2.39
C GLY A 328 -0.03 19.09 -2.54
N ASP A 329 -0.69 18.12 -3.14
CA ASP A 329 -2.12 18.15 -3.32
C ASP A 329 -2.86 18.14 -1.98
N VAL A 330 -4.04 18.73 -1.96
CA VAL A 330 -4.96 18.63 -0.82
C VAL A 330 -5.77 17.35 -0.98
N VAL A 331 -5.68 16.47 0.03
CA VAL A 331 -6.41 15.20 0.05
C VAL A 331 -7.55 15.30 1.05
N LEU A 332 -8.77 15.14 0.55
CA LEU A 332 -9.99 14.99 1.34
C LEU A 332 -10.36 13.51 1.40
N ASN A 333 -10.55 12.98 2.60
CA ASN A 333 -11.07 11.63 2.80
C ASN A 333 -12.27 11.67 3.75
N ILE A 334 -13.40 11.12 3.32
CA ILE A 334 -14.66 11.05 4.08
C ILE A 334 -15.07 9.60 4.20
N GLN A 335 -15.37 9.18 5.41
CA GLN A 335 -15.89 7.85 5.70
C GLN A 335 -17.09 7.95 6.63
N SER A 336 -18.17 7.27 6.30
CA SER A 336 -19.37 7.22 7.10
C SER A 336 -19.94 5.80 7.13
N ARG A 337 -20.23 5.32 8.33
CA ARG A 337 -20.92 4.04 8.57
C ARG A 337 -21.91 4.20 9.71
N PRO A 338 -23.02 4.95 9.48
CA PRO A 338 -23.96 5.28 10.54
C PRO A 338 -24.61 4.03 11.16
N ILE A 339 -24.90 3.06 10.33
CA ILE A 339 -25.41 1.73 10.72
C ILE A 339 -24.65 0.65 9.95
N SER A 340 -24.78 -0.60 10.37
CA SER A 340 -24.13 -1.72 9.68
C SER A 340 -24.51 -1.83 8.20
N LEU A 341 -25.75 -1.46 7.91
CA LEU A 341 -26.34 -1.52 6.57
C LEU A 341 -25.71 -0.53 5.57
N ILE A 342 -25.25 0.64 6.02
CA ILE A 342 -24.84 1.75 5.13
C ILE A 342 -23.36 2.06 5.32
N ARG A 343 -22.61 2.08 4.22
CA ARG A 343 -21.25 2.61 4.16
C ARG A 343 -21.15 3.61 3.02
N PHE A 344 -20.55 4.75 3.32
CA PHE A 344 -20.21 5.78 2.35
C PHE A 344 -18.74 6.10 2.48
N THR A 345 -18.05 6.22 1.36
CA THR A 345 -16.63 6.63 1.25
C THR A 345 -16.51 7.68 0.15
N HIS A 346 -15.71 8.69 0.41
CA HIS A 346 -15.37 9.68 -0.60
C HIS A 346 -13.92 10.11 -0.40
N GLU A 347 -13.15 10.08 -1.47
CA GLU A 347 -11.78 10.58 -1.53
C GLU A 347 -11.66 11.54 -2.70
N ALA A 348 -11.01 12.68 -2.48
CA ALA A 348 -10.73 13.64 -3.53
C ALA A 348 -9.31 14.19 -3.37
N ILE A 349 -8.59 14.31 -4.48
CA ILE A 349 -7.26 14.87 -4.58
C ILE A 349 -7.36 16.14 -5.41
N TYR A 350 -7.00 17.27 -4.82
CA TYR A 350 -7.07 18.59 -5.42
C TYR A 350 -5.67 19.15 -5.66
N ASP A 351 -5.33 19.42 -6.91
CA ASP A 351 -4.08 20.09 -7.29
C ASP A 351 -4.21 21.61 -7.03
N VAL A 352 -3.39 22.11 -6.10
CA VAL A 352 -3.43 23.52 -5.67
C VAL A 352 -2.83 24.47 -6.69
N TYR A 353 -2.07 24.00 -7.67
CA TYR A 353 -1.43 24.81 -8.70
C TYR A 353 -2.27 24.92 -9.96
N GLU A 354 -2.91 23.82 -10.34
CA GLU A 354 -3.81 23.79 -11.48
C GLU A 354 -5.24 24.19 -11.10
N HIS A 355 -5.55 24.29 -9.78
CA HIS A 355 -6.87 24.61 -9.21
C HIS A 355 -7.97 23.64 -9.65
N GLU A 356 -7.64 22.35 -9.79
CA GLU A 356 -8.54 21.33 -10.26
C GLU A 356 -8.47 20.05 -9.44
N ILE A 357 -9.52 19.24 -9.49
CA ILE A 357 -9.52 17.90 -8.91
C ILE A 357 -8.79 16.95 -9.86
N ASP A 358 -7.77 16.26 -9.38
CA ASP A 358 -7.03 15.27 -10.16
C ASP A 358 -7.66 13.89 -10.13
N GLU A 359 -8.14 13.50 -8.95
CA GLU A 359 -8.79 12.22 -8.75
C GLU A 359 -9.92 12.35 -7.73
N GLN A 360 -11.02 11.67 -7.98
CA GLN A 360 -12.14 11.58 -7.08
C GLN A 360 -12.72 10.18 -7.10
N THR A 361 -12.84 9.55 -5.94
CA THR A 361 -13.50 8.25 -5.78
C THR A 361 -14.65 8.39 -4.78
N THR A 362 -15.84 7.97 -5.18
CA THR A 362 -17.02 7.97 -4.31
C THR A 362 -17.61 6.56 -4.30
N GLY A 363 -17.72 5.98 -3.13
CA GLY A 363 -18.28 4.64 -2.92
C GLY A 363 -19.51 4.68 -2.00
N PHE A 364 -20.52 3.92 -2.37
CA PHE A 364 -21.70 3.68 -1.58
C PHE A 364 -22.00 2.18 -1.52
N LEU A 365 -22.14 1.64 -0.32
CA LEU A 365 -22.47 0.23 -0.09
C LEU A 365 -23.65 0.11 0.86
N LEU A 366 -24.64 -0.62 0.41
CA LEU A 366 -25.70 -1.18 1.26
C LEU A 366 -25.34 -2.65 1.54
N ASP A 367 -25.19 -2.99 2.82
CA ASP A 367 -24.73 -4.29 3.28
C ASP A 367 -25.78 -4.95 4.18
N GLY A 368 -26.59 -5.81 3.58
CA GLY A 368 -27.61 -6.62 4.28
C GLY A 368 -27.03 -7.84 5.02
N GLY A 369 -25.72 -7.84 5.30
CA GLY A 369 -25.00 -8.89 6.00
C GLY A 369 -24.77 -10.12 5.10
N ARG A 370 -25.24 -11.30 5.56
CA ARG A 370 -25.06 -12.55 4.82
C ARG A 370 -26.02 -12.72 3.65
N ASN A 371 -27.05 -11.90 3.57
CA ASN A 371 -28.16 -12.13 2.66
C ASN A 371 -28.03 -11.39 1.33
N TRP A 372 -27.59 -10.14 1.37
CA TRP A 372 -27.48 -9.33 0.17
C TRP A 372 -26.56 -8.12 0.37
N TYR A 373 -26.05 -7.60 -0.72
CA TYR A 373 -25.39 -6.29 -0.76
C TYR A 373 -25.67 -5.58 -2.09
N LEU A 374 -25.52 -4.27 -2.07
CA LEU A 374 -25.58 -3.41 -3.24
C LEU A 374 -24.49 -2.36 -3.13
N GLY A 375 -23.57 -2.33 -4.09
CA GLY A 375 -22.45 -1.40 -4.16
C GLY A 375 -22.50 -0.55 -5.41
N LEU A 376 -22.12 0.71 -5.27
CA LEU A 376 -21.93 1.66 -6.34
C LEU A 376 -20.66 2.46 -6.07
N ASP A 377 -19.67 2.34 -6.94
CA ASP A 377 -18.42 3.07 -6.85
C ASP A 377 -18.18 3.85 -8.13
N ARG A 378 -17.88 5.12 -7.99
CA ARG A 378 -17.47 5.98 -9.10
C ARG A 378 -16.07 6.50 -8.85
N THR A 379 -15.15 6.23 -9.77
CA THR A 379 -13.82 6.84 -9.80
C THR A 379 -13.71 7.74 -11.02
N TRP A 380 -13.36 8.99 -10.80
CA TRP A 380 -13.00 9.92 -11.84
C TRP A 380 -11.54 10.29 -11.68
N ARG A 381 -10.78 10.28 -12.80
CA ARG A 381 -9.37 10.62 -12.81
C ARG A 381 -9.08 11.49 -14.02
N ARG A 382 -8.44 12.61 -13.76
CA ARG A 382 -7.97 13.52 -14.79
C ARG A 382 -6.88 12.86 -15.63
N GLN A 383 -6.97 12.96 -16.93
CA GLN A 383 -5.98 12.40 -17.83
C GLN A 383 -4.96 13.51 -18.19
N ARG A 384 -3.79 13.45 -17.58
CA ARG A 384 -2.66 14.33 -17.91
C ARG A 384 -1.96 13.80 -19.15
N SER A 385 -2.44 14.09 -20.35
CA SER A 385 -1.79 13.71 -21.60
C SER A 385 -1.11 14.93 -22.23
N ARG A 386 0.18 14.80 -22.57
CA ARG A 386 0.89 15.83 -23.32
C ARG A 386 0.21 16.01 -24.66
N GLY A 387 -0.49 17.13 -24.87
CA GLY A 387 -1.07 17.53 -26.16
C GLY A 387 -2.55 17.23 -26.35
N LEU A 388 -3.27 16.74 -25.33
CA LEU A 388 -4.73 16.65 -25.33
C LEU A 388 -5.34 17.77 -24.48
N ASP A 389 -6.61 18.11 -24.79
CA ASP A 389 -7.38 19.10 -24.04
C ASP A 389 -7.31 18.77 -22.52
N PRO A 390 -6.98 19.74 -21.64
CA PRO A 390 -6.86 19.52 -20.21
C PRO A 390 -8.16 19.07 -19.54
N GLN A 391 -9.29 19.08 -20.23
CA GLN A 391 -10.58 18.65 -19.70
C GLN A 391 -10.90 17.16 -19.89
N THR A 392 -10.05 16.40 -20.55
CA THR A 392 -10.31 14.96 -20.72
C THR A 392 -10.07 14.21 -19.42
N GLY A 393 -11.13 13.64 -18.87
CA GLY A 393 -11.11 12.77 -17.68
C GLY A 393 -11.62 11.36 -18.01
N ARG A 394 -11.13 10.39 -17.28
CA ARG A 394 -11.68 9.03 -17.31
C ARG A 394 -12.60 8.84 -16.11
N SER A 395 -13.83 8.43 -16.36
CA SER A 395 -14.79 8.07 -15.31
C SER A 395 -15.10 6.58 -15.41
N ASP A 396 -14.85 5.87 -14.32
CA ASP A 396 -15.20 4.46 -14.15
C ASP A 396 -16.34 4.37 -13.15
N LEU A 397 -17.47 3.78 -13.53
CA LEU A 397 -18.59 3.48 -12.65
C LEU A 397 -18.68 1.97 -12.49
N ASN A 398 -18.54 1.50 -11.24
CA ASN A 398 -18.67 0.09 -10.88
C ASN A 398 -19.97 -0.10 -10.12
N PHE A 399 -20.75 -1.05 -10.56
CA PHE A 399 -21.95 -1.50 -9.85
C PHE A 399 -21.76 -2.96 -9.44
N SER A 400 -22.09 -3.26 -8.18
CA SER A 400 -22.03 -4.61 -7.65
C SER A 400 -23.29 -4.92 -6.87
N ALA A 401 -23.86 -6.10 -7.05
CA ALA A 401 -25.00 -6.59 -6.30
C ALA A 401 -24.82 -8.07 -6.01
N GLY A 402 -25.13 -8.48 -4.79
CA GLY A 402 -25.08 -9.89 -4.38
C GLY A 402 -26.33 -10.26 -3.58
N TYR A 403 -26.82 -11.47 -3.79
CA TYR A 403 -27.98 -12.01 -3.10
C TYR A 403 -27.84 -13.51 -2.80
N ALA A 404 -28.02 -13.91 -1.55
CA ALA A 404 -28.06 -15.30 -1.12
C ALA A 404 -29.45 -15.91 -1.42
N LEU A 405 -29.55 -16.74 -2.44
CA LEU A 405 -30.76 -17.48 -2.77
C LEU A 405 -31.04 -18.59 -1.73
N SER A 406 -29.99 -19.19 -1.20
CA SER A 406 -30.04 -20.20 -0.14
C SER A 406 -28.69 -20.26 0.61
N ARG A 407 -28.53 -21.18 1.57
CA ARG A 407 -27.24 -21.41 2.24
C ARG A 407 -26.13 -21.91 1.29
N GLN A 408 -26.51 -22.44 0.13
CA GLN A 408 -25.62 -23.05 -0.86
C GLN A 408 -25.48 -22.24 -2.13
N TRP A 409 -26.40 -21.31 -2.41
CA TRP A 409 -26.45 -20.55 -3.65
C TRP A 409 -26.37 -19.05 -3.37
N PHE A 410 -25.40 -18.40 -4.00
CA PHE A 410 -25.22 -16.96 -3.97
C PHE A 410 -25.17 -16.43 -5.39
N LEU A 411 -26.00 -15.44 -5.70
CA LEU A 411 -26.00 -14.75 -6.99
C LEU A 411 -25.22 -13.45 -6.84
N GLU A 412 -24.28 -13.20 -7.73
CA GLU A 412 -23.51 -11.97 -7.79
C GLU A 412 -23.57 -11.39 -9.19
N TYR A 413 -23.74 -10.07 -9.24
CA TYR A 413 -23.72 -9.29 -10.47
C TYR A 413 -22.71 -8.16 -10.33
N LEU A 414 -21.76 -8.10 -11.25
CA LEU A 414 -20.72 -7.07 -11.31
C LEU A 414 -20.75 -6.45 -12.70
N THR A 415 -20.74 -5.12 -12.76
CA THR A 415 -20.59 -4.43 -14.04
C THR A 415 -19.75 -3.18 -13.87
N ARG A 416 -19.02 -2.84 -14.91
CA ARG A 416 -18.20 -1.63 -14.98
C ARG A 416 -18.51 -0.89 -16.26
N ILE A 417 -18.79 0.38 -16.11
CA ILE A 417 -19.01 1.31 -17.22
C ILE A 417 -17.83 2.28 -17.24
N ASN A 418 -17.04 2.22 -18.30
CA ASN A 418 -15.95 3.15 -18.53
C ASN A 418 -16.43 4.24 -19.44
N ASN A 419 -16.33 5.48 -19.02
CA ASN A 419 -16.65 6.64 -19.83
C ASN A 419 -15.40 7.54 -19.91
N VAL A 420 -14.92 7.75 -21.11
CA VAL A 420 -13.90 8.77 -21.39
C VAL A 420 -14.68 10.00 -21.81
N SER A 421 -14.78 10.99 -20.94
CA SER A 421 -15.36 12.28 -21.30
C SER A 421 -14.36 13.03 -22.19
N ASN A 422 -14.79 13.32 -23.40
CA ASN A 422 -14.10 14.26 -24.28
C ASN A 422 -14.31 15.68 -23.78
#